data_d6e106634f9d3bf14a12437bc68e054f
#
_entry.id   d6e106634f9d3bf14a12437bc68e054f
#
_cell.length_a   1.000
_cell.length_b   1.000
_cell.length_c   1.000
_cell.angle_alpha   90.00
_cell.angle_beta   90.00
_cell.angle_gamma   90.00
#
_symmetry.space_group_name_H-M   'P 1'
#
loop_
_entity.id
_entity.type
_entity.pdbx_description
1 polymer ?
#
loop_
_entity_poly.entity_id
_entity_poly.type
_entity_poly.pdbx_seq_one_letter_code
_entity_poly.pdbx_strand_id
1 'polypeptide(L)'
;MSENKFNPKIIGEFLNFSRNFTEAPMKVSVPHEVKLGSTQFDVAYKEDKMRLLHFKPLTSKQVRTPLLISYAVVNRWHIFDIDPKKSWVKNLLEQGFDVYLIDWGTPSKIDKFLGFDEYVNRYLDNCVDFICDETNVDKVSIQGYCTGGTLATIYSALHPERVKNLIATAPVIDGWKDTTVVSNIAKYFDADKLVDTVGNMPPEFIYFCFSILKPFEQGVEKYIKFLNNID
;
A
#
# COMPACT_ATOMS: atom_id res chain seq x y z
N MET A 1 17.31 9.02 -34.87
CA MET A 1 16.80 8.73 -33.53
C MET A 1 17.25 9.89 -32.63
N SER A 2 16.35 10.81 -32.32
CA SER A 2 16.67 11.96 -31.44
C SER A 2 16.71 11.44 -30.00
N GLU A 3 17.86 11.56 -29.36
CA GLU A 3 17.98 11.37 -27.92
C GLU A 3 16.99 12.32 -27.21
N ASN A 4 15.93 11.74 -26.64
CA ASN A 4 15.00 12.49 -25.80
C ASN A 4 15.76 12.80 -24.49
N LYS A 5 16.49 13.93 -24.46
CA LYS A 5 17.24 14.38 -23.30
C LYS A 5 16.22 14.79 -22.22
N PHE A 6 16.09 13.92 -21.26
CA PHE A 6 15.36 14.17 -20.03
C PHE A 6 15.92 15.44 -19.36
N ASN A 7 15.11 16.49 -19.23
CA ASN A 7 15.55 17.78 -18.73
C ASN A 7 15.31 17.86 -17.21
N PRO A 8 16.35 17.83 -16.36
CA PRO A 8 16.22 17.89 -14.89
C PRO A 8 15.47 19.13 -14.39
N LYS A 9 15.50 20.22 -15.15
CA LYS A 9 14.80 21.45 -14.83
C LYS A 9 13.27 21.28 -14.87
N ILE A 10 12.77 20.52 -15.87
CA ILE A 10 11.34 20.22 -16.00
C ILE A 10 10.86 19.39 -14.80
N ILE A 11 11.68 18.44 -14.33
CA ILE A 11 11.33 17.66 -13.12
C ILE A 11 11.30 18.58 -11.89
N GLY A 12 12.29 19.45 -11.73
CA GLY A 12 12.32 20.39 -10.61
C GLY A 12 11.12 21.33 -10.60
N GLU A 13 10.72 21.85 -11.76
CA GLU A 13 9.53 22.71 -11.90
C GLU A 13 8.26 21.93 -11.63
N PHE A 14 8.17 20.69 -12.11
CA PHE A 14 7.04 19.80 -11.86
C PHE A 14 6.91 19.42 -10.37
N LEU A 15 8.00 19.07 -9.72
CA LEU A 15 8.01 18.76 -8.28
C LEU A 15 7.64 19.98 -7.43
N ASN A 16 8.09 21.18 -7.82
CA ASN A 16 7.71 22.43 -7.15
C ASN A 16 6.24 22.76 -7.36
N PHE A 17 5.71 22.56 -8.56
CA PHE A 17 4.28 22.73 -8.85
C PHE A 17 3.44 21.75 -8.03
N SER A 18 3.81 20.46 -8.01
CA SER A 18 3.07 19.44 -7.26
C SER A 18 3.12 19.71 -5.75
N ARG A 19 4.26 20.16 -5.22
CA ARG A 19 4.41 20.56 -3.81
C ARG A 19 3.48 21.73 -3.48
N ASN A 20 3.49 22.80 -4.26
CA ASN A 20 2.63 23.96 -4.04
C ASN A 20 1.15 23.60 -4.11
N PHE A 21 0.78 22.68 -5.00
CA PHE A 21 -0.59 22.19 -5.13
C PHE A 21 -1.04 21.34 -3.95
N THR A 22 -0.13 20.57 -3.34
CA THR A 22 -0.43 19.71 -2.18
C THR A 22 -0.32 20.44 -0.84
N GLU A 23 0.57 21.43 -0.70
CA GLU A 23 0.77 22.18 0.54
C GLU A 23 -0.33 23.22 0.80
N ALA A 24 -0.95 23.75 -0.24
CA ALA A 24 -2.01 24.74 -0.08
C ALA A 24 -3.21 24.26 0.76
N PRO A 25 -3.70 23.01 0.59
CA PRO A 25 -4.73 22.43 1.46
C PRO A 25 -4.24 21.99 2.83
N MET A 26 -2.96 21.59 2.94
CA MET A 26 -2.37 21.14 4.21
C MET A 26 -2.13 22.28 5.21
N LYS A 27 -2.07 23.51 4.74
CA LYS A 27 -1.96 24.71 5.59
C LYS A 27 -3.28 25.07 6.31
N VAL A 28 -4.38 24.41 5.98
CA VAL A 28 -5.59 24.39 6.82
C VAL A 28 -5.41 23.27 7.86
N SER A 29 -4.39 23.40 8.68
CA SER A 29 -4.13 22.44 9.76
C SER A 29 -5.11 22.68 10.90
N VAL A 30 -6.10 21.84 10.98
CA VAL A 30 -6.80 21.61 12.23
C VAL A 30 -5.92 20.67 13.05
N PRO A 31 -5.43 21.06 14.23
CA PRO A 31 -4.65 20.20 15.10
C PRO A 31 -5.60 19.21 15.79
N HIS A 32 -6.07 18.21 15.06
CA HIS A 32 -6.73 17.07 15.64
C HIS A 32 -5.76 15.89 15.56
N GLU A 33 -5.38 15.35 16.70
CA GLU A 33 -4.74 14.05 16.77
C GLU A 33 -5.71 13.02 16.17
N VAL A 34 -5.55 12.75 14.89
CA VAL A 34 -6.30 11.67 14.23
C VAL A 34 -5.79 10.37 14.81
N LYS A 35 -6.60 9.75 15.66
CA LYS A 35 -6.31 8.41 16.18
C LYS A 35 -6.35 7.42 15.02
N LEU A 36 -5.18 7.09 14.50
CA LEU A 36 -5.02 6.14 13.40
C LEU A 36 -5.08 4.71 13.95
N GLY A 37 -6.02 3.93 13.43
CA GLY A 37 -6.25 2.57 13.87
C GLY A 37 -7.05 2.50 15.17
N SER A 38 -8.16 1.80 15.14
CA SER A 38 -9.08 1.66 16.29
C SER A 38 -8.98 0.30 16.95
N THR A 39 -8.46 -0.70 16.23
CA THR A 39 -8.40 -2.09 16.65
C THR A 39 -7.05 -2.40 17.28
N GLN A 40 -7.04 -3.09 18.40
CA GLN A 40 -5.82 -3.43 19.12
C GLN A 40 -5.01 -4.49 18.37
N PHE A 41 -3.69 -4.31 18.30
CA PHE A 41 -2.75 -5.25 17.72
C PHE A 41 -1.45 -5.31 18.49
N ASP A 42 -0.71 -6.40 18.29
CA ASP A 42 0.70 -6.51 18.65
C ASP A 42 1.56 -6.50 17.38
N VAL A 43 2.80 -6.07 17.50
CA VAL A 43 3.81 -6.27 16.44
C VAL A 43 4.38 -7.67 16.62
N ALA A 44 3.90 -8.61 15.82
CA ALA A 44 4.27 -10.03 15.92
C ALA A 44 5.66 -10.31 15.33
N TYR A 45 6.02 -9.65 14.23
CA TYR A 45 7.31 -9.79 13.57
C TYR A 45 7.77 -8.44 13.03
N LYS A 46 9.10 -8.27 12.91
CA LYS A 46 9.70 -7.05 12.37
C LYS A 46 10.95 -7.39 11.58
N GLU A 47 11.06 -6.80 10.39
CA GLU A 47 12.24 -6.91 9.53
C GLU A 47 12.47 -5.57 8.82
N ASP A 48 13.66 -4.99 8.98
CA ASP A 48 14.01 -3.66 8.49
C ASP A 48 12.96 -2.61 8.90
N LYS A 49 12.31 -1.98 7.93
CA LYS A 49 11.20 -1.02 8.15
C LYS A 49 9.83 -1.71 8.24
N MET A 50 9.72 -2.95 7.78
CA MET A 50 8.47 -3.69 7.74
C MET A 50 8.10 -4.23 9.12
N ARG A 51 6.80 -4.22 9.45
CA ARG A 51 6.23 -4.84 10.64
C ARG A 51 5.05 -5.72 10.25
N LEU A 52 4.93 -6.85 10.89
CA LEU A 52 3.75 -7.70 10.81
C LEU A 52 2.88 -7.42 12.04
N LEU A 53 1.71 -6.87 11.81
CA LEU A 53 0.73 -6.56 12.85
C LEU A 53 -0.20 -7.75 13.02
N HIS A 54 -0.36 -8.25 14.25
CA HIS A 54 -1.32 -9.29 14.61
C HIS A 54 -2.43 -8.68 15.47
N PHE A 55 -3.64 -8.67 14.96
CA PHE A 55 -4.78 -8.05 15.61
C PHE A 55 -5.38 -8.95 16.68
N LYS A 56 -5.77 -8.36 17.81
CA LYS A 56 -6.38 -9.09 18.92
C LYS A 56 -7.75 -9.65 18.51
N PRO A 57 -8.04 -10.92 18.79
CA PRO A 57 -9.30 -11.54 18.44
C PRO A 57 -10.48 -10.86 19.16
N LEU A 58 -11.60 -10.69 18.45
CA LEU A 58 -12.85 -10.16 19.00
C LEU A 58 -13.86 -11.26 19.32
N THR A 59 -13.58 -12.49 18.90
CA THR A 59 -14.43 -13.67 19.15
C THR A 59 -13.63 -14.82 19.73
N SER A 60 -14.25 -15.68 20.52
CA SER A 60 -13.63 -16.86 21.10
C SER A 60 -13.42 -18.00 20.10
N LYS A 61 -14.22 -18.03 19.02
CA LYS A 61 -14.13 -19.04 17.97
C LYS A 61 -13.45 -18.43 16.75
N GLN A 62 -12.23 -18.88 16.48
CA GLN A 62 -11.48 -18.41 15.34
C GLN A 62 -11.45 -19.42 14.19
N VAL A 63 -11.36 -18.90 12.98
CA VAL A 63 -11.06 -19.67 11.77
C VAL A 63 -9.62 -20.17 11.86
N ARG A 64 -9.41 -21.47 11.69
CA ARG A 64 -8.10 -22.11 11.86
C ARG A 64 -7.02 -21.56 10.91
N THR A 65 -7.42 -21.15 9.72
CA THR A 65 -6.46 -20.64 8.72
C THR A 65 -6.28 -19.14 8.91
N PRO A 66 -5.08 -18.67 9.26
CA PRO A 66 -4.81 -17.25 9.41
C PRO A 66 -5.01 -16.49 8.10
N LEU A 67 -5.36 -15.21 8.20
CA LEU A 67 -5.52 -14.30 7.08
C LEU A 67 -4.45 -13.23 7.13
N LEU A 68 -3.56 -13.23 6.13
CA LEU A 68 -2.54 -12.22 5.93
C LEU A 68 -3.04 -11.16 4.94
N ILE A 69 -3.03 -9.89 5.34
CA ILE A 69 -3.38 -8.75 4.48
C ILE A 69 -2.10 -8.10 3.95
N SER A 70 -1.96 -8.07 2.62
CA SER A 70 -0.94 -7.35 1.87
C SER A 70 -1.59 -6.23 1.07
N TYR A 71 -1.13 -5.00 1.23
CA TYR A 71 -1.69 -3.82 0.55
C TYR A 71 -0.63 -3.07 -0.25
N ALA A 72 -1.07 -2.03 -0.98
CA ALA A 72 -0.18 -1.24 -1.83
C ALA A 72 0.91 -0.54 -1.03
N VAL A 73 2.17 -0.74 -1.40
CA VAL A 73 3.36 -0.16 -0.73
C VAL A 73 3.35 1.38 -0.67
N VAL A 74 2.53 2.02 -1.49
CA VAL A 74 2.33 3.49 -1.51
C VAL A 74 1.37 3.99 -0.44
N ASN A 75 0.70 3.10 0.29
CA ASN A 75 -0.29 3.41 1.30
C ASN A 75 0.24 3.17 2.73
N ARG A 76 -0.65 3.36 3.71
CA ARG A 76 -0.42 3.06 5.12
C ARG A 76 -1.40 1.99 5.58
N TRP A 77 -0.98 1.13 6.52
CA TRP A 77 -1.77 0.01 7.03
C TRP A 77 -3.14 0.42 7.57
N HIS A 78 -3.24 1.59 8.17
CA HIS A 78 -4.47 2.08 8.80
C HIS A 78 -5.61 2.37 7.83
N ILE A 79 -5.38 2.32 6.51
CA ILE A 79 -6.50 2.38 5.54
C ILE A 79 -7.50 1.23 5.73
N PHE A 80 -7.06 0.12 6.34
CA PHE A 80 -7.93 -1.00 6.69
C PHE A 80 -8.60 -0.86 8.06
N ASP A 81 -8.23 0.18 8.83
CA ASP A 81 -8.75 0.42 10.18
C ASP A 81 -8.88 1.92 10.50
N ILE A 82 -9.48 2.70 9.57
CA ILE A 82 -9.56 4.18 9.67
C ILE A 82 -10.54 4.60 10.79
N ASP A 83 -11.71 3.98 10.84
CA ASP A 83 -12.81 4.32 11.72
C ASP A 83 -13.45 3.05 12.30
N PRO A 84 -13.78 3.00 13.59
CA PRO A 84 -14.39 1.80 14.22
C PRO A 84 -15.66 1.31 13.53
N LYS A 85 -16.42 2.19 12.86
CA LYS A 85 -17.65 1.85 12.12
C LYS A 85 -17.37 1.36 10.71
N LYS A 86 -16.15 1.62 10.18
CA LYS A 86 -15.76 1.31 8.80
C LYS A 86 -14.45 0.52 8.73
N SER A 87 -14.04 -0.08 9.84
CA SER A 87 -12.84 -0.89 9.91
C SER A 87 -13.04 -2.22 9.18
N TRP A 88 -12.20 -2.45 8.17
CA TRP A 88 -12.15 -3.75 7.49
C TRP A 88 -11.60 -4.83 8.42
N VAL A 89 -10.54 -4.52 9.14
CA VAL A 89 -9.90 -5.41 10.12
C VAL A 89 -10.92 -5.85 11.18
N LYS A 90 -11.62 -4.89 11.80
CA LYS A 90 -12.61 -5.19 12.83
C LYS A 90 -13.71 -6.12 12.31
N ASN A 91 -14.23 -5.86 11.11
CA ASN A 91 -15.24 -6.73 10.49
C ASN A 91 -14.74 -8.16 10.31
N LEU A 92 -13.49 -8.36 9.90
CA LEU A 92 -12.90 -9.70 9.77
C LEU A 92 -12.77 -10.40 11.13
N LEU A 93 -12.30 -9.67 12.14
CA LEU A 93 -12.17 -10.21 13.51
C LEU A 93 -13.54 -10.59 14.11
N GLU A 94 -14.59 -9.81 13.86
CA GLU A 94 -15.96 -10.11 14.28
C GLU A 94 -16.52 -11.39 13.61
N GLN A 95 -16.00 -11.72 12.40
CA GLN A 95 -16.31 -12.99 11.73
C GLN A 95 -15.38 -14.14 12.16
N GLY A 96 -14.49 -13.89 13.10
CA GLY A 96 -13.60 -14.91 13.66
C GLY A 96 -12.34 -15.19 12.87
N PHE A 97 -11.95 -14.32 11.92
CA PHE A 97 -10.66 -14.46 11.26
C PHE A 97 -9.52 -14.12 12.23
N ASP A 98 -8.44 -14.88 12.15
CA ASP A 98 -7.15 -14.55 12.77
C ASP A 98 -6.38 -13.66 11.78
N VAL A 99 -6.29 -12.36 12.09
CA VAL A 99 -5.90 -11.34 11.11
C VAL A 99 -4.48 -10.84 11.38
N TYR A 100 -3.62 -11.02 10.37
CA TYR A 100 -2.31 -10.40 10.24
C TYR A 100 -2.31 -9.37 9.13
N LEU A 101 -1.59 -8.27 9.30
CA LEU A 101 -1.47 -7.21 8.30
C LEU A 101 -0.03 -6.74 8.22
N ILE A 102 0.51 -6.70 7.00
CA ILE A 102 1.86 -6.17 6.77
C ILE A 102 1.81 -4.65 6.82
N ASP A 103 2.59 -4.03 7.70
CA ASP A 103 2.91 -2.61 7.63
C ASP A 103 4.26 -2.45 6.93
N TRP A 104 4.25 -1.99 5.69
CA TRP A 104 5.45 -1.81 4.88
C TRP A 104 6.42 -0.75 5.42
N GLY A 105 6.00 0.03 6.42
CA GLY A 105 6.79 1.09 7.01
C GLY A 105 6.96 2.30 6.10
N THR A 106 7.90 3.16 6.45
CA THR A 106 8.25 4.34 5.67
C THR A 106 9.61 4.11 4.98
N PRO A 107 9.68 4.19 3.65
CA PRO A 107 10.94 3.97 2.95
C PRO A 107 11.95 5.08 3.26
N SER A 108 13.21 4.69 3.43
CA SER A 108 14.38 5.52 3.54
C SER A 108 15.16 5.55 2.22
N LYS A 109 16.25 6.32 2.15
CA LYS A 109 17.09 6.39 0.94
C LYS A 109 17.71 5.04 0.55
N ILE A 110 17.93 4.14 1.49
CA ILE A 110 18.50 2.80 1.25
C ILE A 110 17.47 1.91 0.54
N ASP A 111 16.20 2.12 0.81
CA ASP A 111 15.10 1.29 0.30
C ASP A 111 14.86 1.46 -1.20
N LYS A 112 15.52 2.41 -1.88
CA LYS A 112 15.44 2.58 -3.34
C LYS A 112 15.92 1.35 -4.12
N PHE A 113 16.66 0.45 -3.48
CA PHE A 113 17.16 -0.78 -4.09
C PHE A 113 16.23 -1.98 -3.90
N LEU A 114 15.14 -1.82 -3.16
CA LEU A 114 14.17 -2.89 -2.95
C LEU A 114 13.28 -3.03 -4.19
N GLY A 115 13.32 -4.20 -4.82
CA GLY A 115 12.49 -4.57 -5.96
C GLY A 115 11.37 -5.53 -5.57
N PHE A 116 10.71 -6.09 -6.58
CA PHE A 116 9.66 -7.09 -6.38
C PHE A 116 10.16 -8.34 -5.67
N ASP A 117 11.39 -8.72 -5.93
CA ASP A 117 11.99 -9.92 -5.33
C ASP A 117 12.07 -9.81 -3.81
N GLU A 118 12.54 -8.69 -3.29
CA GLU A 118 12.60 -8.44 -1.85
C GLU A 118 11.21 -8.37 -1.22
N TYR A 119 10.24 -7.76 -1.89
CA TYR A 119 8.88 -7.69 -1.37
C TYR A 119 8.17 -9.05 -1.38
N VAL A 120 8.42 -9.91 -2.40
CA VAL A 120 7.74 -11.20 -2.56
C VAL A 120 8.49 -12.31 -1.85
N ASN A 121 9.77 -12.54 -2.21
CA ASN A 121 10.53 -13.71 -1.79
C ASN A 121 11.27 -13.51 -0.47
N ARG A 122 11.23 -12.30 0.10
CA ARG A 122 11.82 -12.03 1.40
C ARG A 122 10.75 -11.56 2.40
N TYR A 123 10.18 -10.36 2.25
CA TYR A 123 9.27 -9.82 3.27
C TYR A 123 7.96 -10.60 3.36
N LEU A 124 7.31 -10.90 2.23
CA LEU A 124 6.05 -11.63 2.25
C LEU A 124 6.25 -13.08 2.67
N ASP A 125 7.31 -13.71 2.17
CA ASP A 125 7.66 -15.09 2.51
C ASP A 125 7.99 -15.24 4.01
N ASN A 126 8.85 -14.39 4.55
CA ASN A 126 9.18 -14.39 5.98
C ASN A 126 7.95 -14.13 6.87
N CYS A 127 7.00 -13.29 6.41
CA CYS A 127 5.72 -13.12 7.13
C CYS A 127 4.89 -14.39 7.11
N VAL A 128 4.81 -15.09 5.97
CA VAL A 128 4.06 -16.35 5.86
C VAL A 128 4.71 -17.44 6.71
N ASP A 129 6.04 -17.55 6.67
CA ASP A 129 6.78 -18.51 7.50
C ASP A 129 6.52 -18.26 8.98
N PHE A 130 6.68 -17.01 9.44
CA PHE A 130 6.39 -16.63 10.81
C PHE A 130 4.97 -17.00 11.24
N ILE A 131 3.95 -16.70 10.42
CA ILE A 131 2.56 -17.01 10.73
C ILE A 131 2.33 -18.52 10.80
N CYS A 132 2.90 -19.28 9.87
CA CYS A 132 2.74 -20.72 9.85
C CYS A 132 3.38 -21.38 11.09
N ASP A 133 4.55 -20.92 11.48
CA ASP A 133 5.25 -21.42 12.67
C ASP A 133 4.48 -21.07 13.96
N GLU A 134 4.04 -19.81 14.10
CA GLU A 134 3.33 -19.33 15.28
C GLU A 134 1.98 -20.01 15.46
N THR A 135 1.27 -20.27 14.37
CA THR A 135 -0.10 -20.83 14.40
C THR A 135 -0.16 -22.35 14.16
N ASN A 136 1.00 -22.97 13.92
CA ASN A 136 1.14 -24.39 13.61
C ASN A 136 0.20 -24.84 12.46
N VAL A 137 0.30 -24.12 11.33
CA VAL A 137 -0.38 -24.43 10.07
C VAL A 137 0.59 -24.44 8.90
N ASP A 138 0.29 -25.19 7.85
CA ASP A 138 1.16 -25.25 6.66
C ASP A 138 0.86 -24.12 5.66
N LYS A 139 -0.33 -23.52 5.74
CA LYS A 139 -0.84 -22.57 4.74
C LYS A 139 -1.61 -21.43 5.38
N VAL A 140 -1.45 -20.24 4.78
CA VAL A 140 -2.24 -19.05 5.11
C VAL A 140 -3.23 -18.69 3.99
N SER A 141 -4.27 -17.92 4.32
CA SER A 141 -5.02 -17.17 3.32
C SER A 141 -4.39 -15.81 3.14
N ILE A 142 -4.23 -15.34 1.90
CA ILE A 142 -3.67 -14.02 1.62
C ILE A 142 -4.74 -13.15 0.95
N GLN A 143 -5.00 -11.98 1.54
CA GLN A 143 -5.77 -10.93 0.90
C GLN A 143 -4.83 -9.84 0.40
N GLY A 144 -4.74 -9.71 -0.91
CA GLY A 144 -3.95 -8.67 -1.56
C GLY A 144 -4.84 -7.54 -2.07
N TYR A 145 -4.50 -6.29 -1.76
CA TYR A 145 -5.22 -5.10 -2.22
C TYR A 145 -4.33 -4.22 -3.11
N CYS A 146 -4.80 -3.88 -4.31
CA CYS A 146 -4.10 -3.06 -5.30
C CYS A 146 -2.72 -3.68 -5.64
N THR A 147 -1.60 -2.96 -5.58
CA THR A 147 -0.26 -3.54 -5.81
C THR A 147 0.11 -4.61 -4.79
N GLY A 148 -0.43 -4.57 -3.57
CA GLY A 148 -0.34 -5.69 -2.63
C GLY A 148 -1.03 -6.95 -3.14
N GLY A 149 -2.08 -6.81 -3.95
CA GLY A 149 -2.71 -7.91 -4.69
C GLY A 149 -1.82 -8.48 -5.78
N THR A 150 -1.04 -7.64 -6.44
CA THR A 150 -0.01 -8.07 -7.41
C THR A 150 1.06 -8.90 -6.71
N LEU A 151 1.63 -8.39 -5.59
CA LEU A 151 2.63 -9.11 -4.80
C LEU A 151 2.09 -10.47 -4.31
N ALA A 152 0.86 -10.47 -3.74
CA ALA A 152 0.21 -11.68 -3.27
C ALA A 152 -0.05 -12.70 -4.40
N THR A 153 -0.38 -12.23 -5.60
CA THR A 153 -0.60 -13.09 -6.77
C THR A 153 0.71 -13.73 -7.22
N ILE A 154 1.80 -12.94 -7.29
CA ILE A 154 3.12 -13.46 -7.65
C ILE A 154 3.57 -14.49 -6.61
N TYR A 155 3.47 -14.16 -5.31
CA TYR A 155 3.82 -15.06 -4.22
C TYR A 155 3.02 -16.38 -4.30
N SER A 156 1.70 -16.29 -4.49
CA SER A 156 0.85 -17.48 -4.57
C SER A 156 1.15 -18.37 -5.76
N ALA A 157 1.66 -17.79 -6.85
CA ALA A 157 2.08 -18.55 -8.03
C ALA A 157 3.44 -19.25 -7.82
N LEU A 158 4.34 -18.62 -7.07
CA LEU A 158 5.67 -19.16 -6.76
C LEU A 158 5.63 -20.18 -5.62
N HIS A 159 4.75 -19.99 -4.63
CA HIS A 159 4.63 -20.78 -3.40
C HIS A 159 3.20 -21.34 -3.19
N PRO A 160 2.63 -22.12 -4.14
CA PRO A 160 1.26 -22.62 -4.04
C PRO A 160 1.05 -23.58 -2.85
N GLU A 161 2.12 -24.17 -2.35
CA GLU A 161 2.09 -25.03 -1.15
C GLU A 161 1.91 -24.25 0.15
N ARG A 162 2.17 -22.93 0.17
CA ARG A 162 2.08 -22.03 1.35
C ARG A 162 0.75 -21.25 1.39
N VAL A 163 0.03 -21.19 0.27
CA VAL A 163 -1.21 -20.39 0.15
C VAL A 163 -2.41 -21.31 0.06
N LYS A 164 -3.37 -21.13 0.95
CA LYS A 164 -4.65 -21.85 0.95
C LYS A 164 -5.68 -21.16 0.07
N ASN A 165 -5.80 -19.83 0.22
CA ASN A 165 -6.72 -19.02 -0.56
C ASN A 165 -6.03 -17.69 -0.91
N LEU A 166 -6.20 -17.24 -2.13
CA LEU A 166 -5.83 -15.91 -2.57
C LEU A 166 -7.09 -15.08 -2.82
N ILE A 167 -7.18 -13.93 -2.16
CA ILE A 167 -8.23 -12.93 -2.37
C ILE A 167 -7.57 -11.70 -2.97
N ALA A 168 -7.64 -11.57 -4.29
CA ALA A 168 -7.03 -10.46 -5.03
C ALA A 168 -8.07 -9.36 -5.27
N THR A 169 -7.94 -8.24 -4.57
CA THR A 169 -8.85 -7.10 -4.66
C THR A 169 -8.19 -6.00 -5.48
N ALA A 170 -8.74 -5.72 -6.66
CA ALA A 170 -8.26 -4.71 -7.60
C ALA A 170 -6.73 -4.76 -7.86
N PRO A 171 -6.14 -5.93 -8.13
CA PRO A 171 -4.71 -6.06 -8.41
C PRO A 171 -4.36 -5.47 -9.77
N VAL A 172 -3.14 -4.97 -9.91
CA VAL A 172 -2.56 -4.62 -11.22
C VAL A 172 -1.80 -5.83 -11.74
N ILE A 173 -2.36 -6.58 -12.69
CA ILE A 173 -1.75 -7.81 -13.21
C ILE A 173 -1.04 -7.58 -14.54
N ASP A 174 -1.63 -6.83 -15.46
CA ASP A 174 -1.07 -6.55 -16.78
C ASP A 174 -1.17 -5.05 -17.10
N GLY A 175 -0.18 -4.30 -16.63
CA GLY A 175 -0.09 -2.86 -16.86
C GLY A 175 0.15 -2.47 -18.31
N TRP A 176 0.59 -3.41 -19.20
CA TRP A 176 0.79 -3.14 -20.61
C TRP A 176 -0.52 -3.07 -21.40
N LYS A 177 -1.52 -3.83 -20.96
CA LYS A 177 -2.87 -3.81 -21.54
C LYS A 177 -3.73 -2.68 -21.00
N ASP A 178 -3.31 -2.06 -19.90
CA ASP A 178 -4.01 -0.91 -19.36
C ASP A 178 -3.85 0.30 -20.28
N THR A 179 -4.96 1.00 -20.54
CA THR A 179 -5.05 2.17 -21.42
C THR A 179 -5.23 3.49 -20.65
N THR A 180 -5.05 3.46 -19.34
CA THR A 180 -5.13 4.68 -18.54
C THR A 180 -4.03 5.67 -18.89
N VAL A 181 -4.26 6.95 -18.59
CA VAL A 181 -3.27 8.02 -18.82
C VAL A 181 -1.96 7.70 -18.09
N VAL A 182 -2.03 7.18 -16.86
CA VAL A 182 -0.84 6.84 -16.07
C VAL A 182 -0.07 5.69 -16.69
N SER A 183 -0.74 4.63 -17.13
CA SER A 183 -0.10 3.50 -17.81
C SER A 183 0.56 3.90 -19.12
N ASN A 184 -0.08 4.80 -19.88
CA ASN A 184 0.52 5.32 -21.10
C ASN A 184 1.76 6.20 -20.83
N ILE A 185 1.74 7.02 -19.79
CA ILE A 185 2.93 7.78 -19.37
C ILE A 185 4.03 6.82 -18.90
N ALA A 186 3.68 5.81 -18.11
CA ALA A 186 4.65 4.85 -17.56
C ALA A 186 5.42 4.08 -18.64
N LYS A 187 4.81 3.80 -19.81
CA LYS A 187 5.48 3.13 -20.94
C LYS A 187 6.68 3.91 -21.50
N TYR A 188 6.70 5.23 -21.31
CA TYR A 188 7.78 6.11 -21.78
C TYR A 188 8.66 6.61 -20.64
N PHE A 189 8.43 6.11 -19.43
CA PHE A 189 9.12 6.57 -18.24
C PHE A 189 10.36 5.71 -17.97
N ASP A 190 11.51 6.34 -17.85
CA ASP A 190 12.76 5.69 -17.44
C ASP A 190 12.80 5.67 -15.90
N ALA A 191 12.31 4.57 -15.31
CA ALA A 191 12.21 4.43 -13.86
C ALA A 191 13.58 4.45 -13.18
N ASP A 192 14.61 3.87 -13.81
CA ASP A 192 15.95 3.80 -13.25
C ASP A 192 16.56 5.21 -13.16
N LYS A 193 16.46 5.99 -14.23
CA LYS A 193 16.94 7.39 -14.21
C LYS A 193 16.19 8.25 -13.20
N LEU A 194 14.90 8.01 -13.01
CA LEU A 194 14.14 8.74 -12.01
C LEU A 194 14.63 8.41 -10.60
N VAL A 195 14.75 7.12 -10.29
CA VAL A 195 15.21 6.64 -8.98
C VAL A 195 16.64 7.11 -8.71
N ASP A 196 17.53 7.10 -9.71
CA ASP A 196 18.89 7.61 -9.57
C ASP A 196 18.95 9.13 -9.31
N THR A 197 17.98 9.87 -9.85
CA THR A 197 17.93 11.33 -9.70
C THR A 197 17.30 11.77 -8.38
N VAL A 198 16.18 11.16 -8.00
CA VAL A 198 15.37 11.62 -6.85
C VAL A 198 15.40 10.65 -5.66
N GLY A 199 15.96 9.46 -5.82
CA GLY A 199 15.91 8.40 -4.83
C GLY A 199 14.54 7.72 -4.80
N ASN A 200 13.94 7.63 -3.63
CA ASN A 200 12.56 7.12 -3.52
C ASN A 200 11.57 8.09 -4.19
N MET A 201 10.49 7.53 -4.73
CA MET A 201 9.43 8.31 -5.35
C MET A 201 8.82 9.30 -4.34
N PRO A 202 8.84 10.62 -4.62
CA PRO A 202 8.24 11.61 -3.74
C PRO A 202 6.72 11.40 -3.59
N PRO A 203 6.15 11.59 -2.38
CA PRO A 203 4.70 11.48 -2.17
C PRO A 203 3.88 12.39 -3.08
N GLU A 204 4.40 13.57 -3.39
CA GLU A 204 3.77 14.56 -4.27
C GLU A 204 3.59 14.03 -5.69
N PHE A 205 4.57 13.27 -6.20
CA PHE A 205 4.49 12.65 -7.51
C PHE A 205 3.39 11.58 -7.55
N ILE A 206 3.33 10.75 -6.52
CA ILE A 206 2.29 9.71 -6.39
C ILE A 206 0.91 10.36 -6.32
N TYR A 207 0.75 11.41 -5.50
CA TYR A 207 -0.49 12.17 -5.40
C TYR A 207 -0.90 12.78 -6.75
N PHE A 208 0.05 13.33 -7.49
CA PHE A 208 -0.20 13.88 -8.82
C PHE A 208 -0.69 12.81 -9.79
N CYS A 209 -0.06 11.63 -9.83
CA CYS A 209 -0.51 10.52 -10.68
C CYS A 209 -1.96 10.12 -10.38
N PHE A 210 -2.33 10.02 -9.09
CA PHE A 210 -3.71 9.73 -8.70
C PHE A 210 -4.68 10.88 -9.06
N SER A 211 -4.23 12.13 -8.97
CA SER A 211 -5.06 13.30 -9.31
C SER A 211 -5.37 13.38 -10.79
N ILE A 212 -4.44 12.98 -11.66
CA ILE A 212 -4.66 12.92 -13.12
C ILE A 212 -5.68 11.84 -13.50
N LEU A 213 -5.72 10.72 -12.77
CA LEU A 213 -6.66 9.64 -13.06
C LEU A 213 -8.11 10.09 -12.89
N LYS A 214 -8.39 10.94 -11.89
CA LYS A 214 -9.73 11.44 -11.56
C LYS A 214 -9.68 12.91 -11.11
N PRO A 215 -9.40 13.84 -12.01
CA PRO A 215 -9.10 15.23 -11.64
C PRO A 215 -10.28 15.93 -10.96
N PHE A 216 -11.51 15.64 -11.39
CA PHE A 216 -12.70 16.25 -10.80
C PHE A 216 -12.99 15.69 -9.39
N GLU A 217 -12.96 14.37 -9.22
CA GLU A 217 -13.23 13.72 -7.93
C GLU A 217 -12.14 14.05 -6.89
N GLN A 218 -10.88 14.06 -7.29
CA GLN A 218 -9.75 14.34 -6.40
C GLN A 218 -9.54 15.83 -6.11
N GLY A 219 -9.95 16.71 -7.03
CA GLY A 219 -9.90 18.14 -6.86
C GLY A 219 -11.17 18.69 -6.20
N VAL A 220 -12.25 18.80 -6.94
CA VAL A 220 -13.47 19.53 -6.53
C VAL A 220 -14.30 18.75 -5.52
N GLU A 221 -14.61 17.47 -5.79
CA GLU A 221 -15.46 16.69 -4.88
C GLU A 221 -14.82 16.45 -3.52
N LYS A 222 -13.51 16.22 -3.48
CA LYS A 222 -12.78 16.04 -2.23
C LYS A 222 -12.88 17.29 -1.35
N TYR A 223 -12.79 18.48 -1.94
CA TYR A 223 -12.99 19.73 -1.23
C TYR A 223 -14.42 19.91 -0.72
N ILE A 224 -15.41 19.60 -1.55
CA ILE A 224 -16.83 19.67 -1.15
C ILE A 224 -17.08 18.68 0.00
N LYS A 225 -16.59 17.45 -0.11
CA LYS A 225 -16.71 16.45 0.97
C LYS A 225 -15.99 16.88 2.25
N PHE A 226 -14.82 17.51 2.13
CA PHE A 226 -14.10 18.06 3.27
C PHE A 226 -14.92 19.17 3.95
N LEU A 227 -15.44 20.14 3.20
CA LEU A 227 -16.25 21.22 3.74
C LEU A 227 -17.55 20.73 4.40
N ASN A 228 -18.15 19.65 3.88
CA ASN A 228 -19.35 19.05 4.45
C ASN A 228 -19.12 18.20 5.70
N ASN A 229 -17.85 17.93 6.07
CA ASN A 229 -17.46 17.09 7.22
C ASN A 229 -16.54 17.86 8.20
N ILE A 230 -16.60 19.17 8.19
CA ILE A 230 -15.78 20.04 9.06
C ILE A 230 -16.38 20.19 10.49
N ASP A 231 -17.59 19.66 10.75
CA ASP A 231 -18.27 19.72 12.06
C ASP A 231 -17.76 18.67 13.04
#